data_e5d66a47b0497004183b3393cacea4df
#
_entry.id   e5d66a47b0497004183b3393cacea4df
#
_cell.length_a   1.000
_cell.length_b   1.000
_cell.length_c   1.000
_cell.angle_alpha   90.00
_cell.angle_beta   90.00
_cell.angle_gamma   90.00
#
_symmetry.space_group_name_H-M   'P 1'
#
loop_
_entity.id
_entity.type
_entity.pdbx_description
1 polymer ?
#
loop_
_entity_poly.entity_id
_entity_poly.type
_entity_poly.pdbx_seq_one_letter_code
_entity_poly.pdbx_strand_id
1 'polypeptide(L)'
;MSPWNYPVLLTLEPLIDALAAGNTVIVKPSAYAPATSAVMEMIIKETYPPEYVRMITGGRQENQTLLTQRFDKIFFTGGKTVGREVLRHAAEYLTPVTLELGGKSPCIVDSTAKIPCVAPYPRYAPAAM
;
A
#
# COMPACT_ATOMS: atom_id res chain seq x y z
N MET A 1 2.27 0.33 -4.33
CA MET A 1 2.75 -0.10 -2.98
C MET A 1 1.58 0.05 -2.01
N SER A 2 1.25 -0.98 -1.25
CA SER A 2 0.04 -1.02 -0.42
C SER A 2 0.33 -1.21 1.07
N PRO A 3 -0.59 -0.75 1.96
CA PRO A 3 -0.44 -0.82 3.41
C PRO A 3 -0.85 -2.19 3.97
N TRP A 4 -0.69 -2.35 5.30
CA TRP A 4 -1.07 -3.57 6.01
C TRP A 4 -2.57 -3.63 6.37
N ASN A 5 -3.22 -2.48 6.51
CA ASN A 5 -4.66 -2.37 6.75
C ASN A 5 -5.41 -2.46 5.42
N TYR A 6 -6.52 -3.20 5.39
CA TYR A 6 -7.24 -3.52 4.14
C TYR A 6 -6.33 -4.07 3.04
N PRO A 7 -5.44 -5.06 3.34
CA PRO A 7 -4.33 -5.41 2.45
C PRO A 7 -4.79 -5.97 1.10
N VAL A 8 -5.93 -6.64 1.03
CA VAL A 8 -6.49 -7.15 -0.22
C VAL A 8 -7.04 -6.00 -1.06
N LEU A 9 -7.95 -5.20 -0.50
CA LEU A 9 -8.62 -4.12 -1.22
C LEU A 9 -7.62 -3.12 -1.78
N LEU A 10 -6.77 -2.54 -0.89
CA LEU A 10 -5.82 -1.50 -1.27
C LEU A 10 -4.63 -2.01 -2.11
N THR A 11 -4.54 -3.30 -2.35
CA THR A 11 -3.59 -3.89 -3.30
C THR A 11 -4.25 -4.18 -4.64
N LEU A 12 -5.44 -4.79 -4.64
CA LEU A 12 -6.07 -5.28 -5.87
C LEU A 12 -6.83 -4.18 -6.61
N GLU A 13 -7.44 -3.22 -5.93
CA GLU A 13 -8.18 -2.13 -6.59
C GLU A 13 -7.27 -1.31 -7.52
N PRO A 14 -6.12 -0.77 -7.08
CA PRO A 14 -5.22 -0.06 -7.99
C PRO A 14 -4.60 -0.96 -9.06
N LEU A 15 -4.44 -2.27 -8.79
CA LEU A 15 -3.99 -3.23 -9.80
C LEU A 15 -5.02 -3.37 -10.91
N ILE A 16 -6.31 -3.53 -10.57
CA ILE A 16 -7.39 -3.66 -11.53
C ILE A 16 -7.48 -2.42 -12.41
N ASP A 17 -7.43 -1.24 -11.82
CA ASP A 17 -7.47 0.03 -12.55
C ASP A 17 -6.29 0.18 -13.52
N ALA A 18 -5.09 -0.18 -13.07
CA ALA A 18 -3.90 -0.13 -13.92
C ALA A 18 -3.98 -1.11 -15.11
N LEU A 19 -4.48 -2.34 -14.86
CA LEU A 19 -4.66 -3.35 -15.90
C LEU A 19 -5.77 -2.95 -16.89
N ALA A 20 -6.87 -2.39 -16.40
CA ALA A 20 -7.96 -1.89 -17.24
C ALA A 20 -7.48 -0.75 -18.17
N ALA A 21 -6.49 0.02 -17.73
CA ALA A 21 -5.84 1.06 -18.54
C ALA A 21 -4.72 0.52 -19.46
N GLY A 22 -4.49 -0.79 -19.51
CA GLY A 22 -3.50 -1.42 -20.39
C GLY A 22 -2.04 -1.36 -19.89
N ASN A 23 -1.81 -1.12 -18.61
CA ASN A 23 -0.46 -1.05 -18.05
C ASN A 23 0.06 -2.42 -17.61
N THR A 24 1.39 -2.57 -17.60
CA THR A 24 2.07 -3.61 -16.83
C THR A 24 2.27 -3.14 -15.40
N VAL A 25 2.26 -4.06 -14.41
CA VAL A 25 2.24 -3.66 -13.00
C VAL A 25 3.23 -4.44 -12.15
N ILE A 26 4.00 -3.71 -11.35
CA ILE A 26 4.72 -4.28 -10.21
C ILE A 26 3.92 -3.99 -8.94
N VAL A 27 3.48 -5.05 -8.27
CA VAL A 27 2.74 -4.99 -7.01
C VAL A 27 3.69 -5.19 -5.85
N LYS A 28 3.70 -4.26 -4.88
CA LYS A 28 4.48 -4.38 -3.65
C LYS A 28 3.55 -4.32 -2.45
N PRO A 29 3.14 -5.48 -1.90
CA PRO A 29 2.28 -5.54 -0.73
C PRO A 29 3.05 -5.21 0.55
N SER A 30 2.33 -5.00 1.64
CA SER A 30 2.92 -4.77 2.94
C SER A 30 3.61 -6.01 3.52
N ALA A 31 4.81 -5.83 4.08
CA ALA A 31 5.49 -6.86 4.86
C ALA A 31 4.79 -7.19 6.20
N TYR A 32 3.90 -6.31 6.67
CA TYR A 32 3.16 -6.50 7.92
C TYR A 32 1.88 -7.34 7.77
N ALA A 33 1.58 -7.80 6.54
CA ALA A 33 0.49 -8.73 6.26
C ALA A 33 1.01 -9.95 5.47
N PRO A 34 1.96 -10.73 6.00
CA PRO A 34 2.70 -11.72 5.23
C PRO A 34 1.82 -12.86 4.71
N ALA A 35 0.88 -13.37 5.49
CA ALA A 35 -0.02 -14.43 5.06
C ALA A 35 -0.93 -13.99 3.90
N THR A 36 -1.51 -12.79 4.00
CA THR A 36 -2.33 -12.22 2.93
C THR A 36 -1.50 -11.97 1.67
N SER A 37 -0.28 -11.45 1.84
CA SER A 37 0.64 -11.21 0.73
C SER A 37 1.03 -12.51 0.00
N ALA A 38 1.25 -13.60 0.73
CA ALA A 38 1.57 -14.90 0.14
C ALA A 38 0.41 -15.46 -0.71
N VAL A 39 -0.81 -15.35 -0.21
CA VAL A 39 -2.01 -15.78 -0.98
C VAL A 39 -2.21 -14.93 -2.23
N MET A 40 -2.08 -13.62 -2.12
CA MET A 40 -2.18 -12.73 -3.28
C MET A 40 -1.08 -13.01 -4.32
N GLU A 41 0.15 -13.29 -3.86
CA GLU A 41 1.26 -13.64 -4.74
C GLU A 41 0.98 -14.93 -5.52
N MET A 42 0.43 -15.94 -4.86
CA MET A 42 0.02 -17.20 -5.50
C MET A 42 -1.04 -16.94 -6.58
N ILE A 43 -2.10 -16.20 -6.25
CA ILE A 43 -3.16 -15.85 -7.20
C ILE A 43 -2.61 -15.09 -8.41
N ILE A 44 -1.77 -14.10 -8.18
CA ILE A 44 -1.18 -13.29 -9.26
C ILE A 44 -0.30 -14.16 -10.17
N LYS A 45 0.54 -15.04 -9.60
CA LYS A 45 1.41 -15.94 -10.38
C LYS A 45 0.63 -16.95 -11.21
N GLU A 46 -0.53 -17.41 -10.71
CA GLU A 46 -1.40 -18.34 -11.45
C GLU A 46 -2.23 -17.65 -12.53
N THR A 47 -2.50 -16.36 -12.38
CA THR A 47 -3.41 -15.60 -13.26
C THR A 47 -2.67 -14.87 -14.37
N TYR A 48 -1.48 -14.34 -14.11
CA TYR A 48 -0.77 -13.44 -15.03
C TYR A 48 0.67 -13.89 -15.29
N PRO A 49 1.17 -13.74 -16.53
CA PRO A 49 2.58 -13.91 -16.80
C PRO A 49 3.40 -12.82 -16.09
N PRO A 50 4.62 -13.14 -15.61
CA PRO A 50 5.42 -12.24 -14.77
C PRO A 50 5.90 -10.98 -15.49
N GLU A 51 5.85 -10.95 -16.81
CA GLU A 51 6.15 -9.77 -17.63
C GLU A 51 5.00 -8.76 -17.63
N TYR A 52 3.78 -9.21 -17.31
CA TYR A 52 2.59 -8.37 -17.29
C TYR A 52 2.25 -7.90 -15.88
N VAL A 53 2.18 -8.84 -14.90
CA VAL A 53 1.99 -8.52 -13.49
C VAL A 53 3.00 -9.29 -12.66
N ARG A 54 3.81 -8.57 -11.90
CA ARG A 54 4.75 -9.17 -10.95
C ARG A 54 4.50 -8.65 -9.55
N MET A 55 4.40 -9.55 -8.59
CA MET A 55 4.36 -9.21 -7.18
C MET A 55 5.75 -9.39 -6.55
N ILE A 56 6.19 -8.38 -5.80
CA ILE A 56 7.46 -8.40 -5.06
C ILE A 56 7.14 -8.29 -3.59
N THR A 57 7.32 -9.37 -2.87
CA THR A 57 7.20 -9.44 -1.42
C THR A 57 8.49 -8.93 -0.74
N GLY A 58 8.46 -8.73 0.57
CA GLY A 58 9.62 -8.27 1.32
C GLY A 58 9.37 -6.96 2.05
N GLY A 59 10.41 -6.43 2.70
CA GLY A 59 10.32 -5.32 3.63
C GLY A 59 10.91 -4.00 3.11
N ARG A 60 11.63 -3.34 4.00
CA ARG A 60 12.19 -2.00 3.73
C ARG A 60 13.26 -2.02 2.62
N GLN A 61 14.07 -3.05 2.57
CA GLN A 61 15.14 -3.15 1.58
C GLN A 61 14.57 -3.27 0.16
N GLU A 62 13.56 -4.12 -0.03
CA GLU A 62 12.88 -4.28 -1.31
C GLU A 62 12.15 -3.01 -1.72
N ASN A 63 11.54 -2.29 -0.76
CA ASN A 63 10.93 -0.99 -1.03
C ASN A 63 11.96 0.01 -1.54
N GLN A 64 13.11 0.12 -0.89
CA GLN A 64 14.18 1.02 -1.32
C GLN A 64 14.71 0.65 -2.71
N THR A 65 14.98 -0.64 -2.95
CA THR A 65 15.43 -1.11 -4.27
C THR A 65 14.42 -0.80 -5.37
N LEU A 66 13.13 -0.99 -5.12
CA LEU A 66 12.09 -0.63 -6.09
C LEU A 66 12.05 0.87 -6.38
N LEU A 67 12.17 1.70 -5.35
CA LEU A 67 12.11 3.15 -5.52
C LEU A 67 13.30 3.73 -6.29
N THR A 68 14.43 3.00 -6.41
CA THR A 68 15.54 3.39 -7.29
C THR A 68 15.31 3.04 -8.76
N GLN A 69 14.24 2.32 -9.08
CA GLN A 69 13.92 1.98 -10.47
C GLN A 69 13.05 3.07 -11.10
N ARG A 70 13.16 3.19 -12.42
CA ARG A 70 12.31 4.10 -13.19
C ARG A 70 10.94 3.44 -13.43
N PHE A 71 9.88 4.18 -13.12
CA PHE A 71 8.49 3.83 -13.40
C PHE A 71 7.81 4.97 -14.17
N ASP A 72 6.79 4.62 -14.94
CA ASP A 72 5.94 5.61 -15.64
C ASP A 72 4.90 6.21 -14.69
N LYS A 73 4.50 5.47 -13.64
CA LYS A 73 3.61 5.94 -12.57
C LYS A 73 3.86 5.15 -11.28
N ILE A 74 3.73 5.83 -10.14
CA ILE A 74 3.75 5.20 -8.83
C ILE A 74 2.44 5.49 -8.12
N PHE A 75 1.75 4.44 -7.64
CA PHE A 75 0.63 4.52 -6.71
C PHE A 75 1.09 4.01 -5.34
N PHE A 76 0.92 4.81 -4.32
CA PHE A 76 1.35 4.49 -2.96
C PHE A 76 0.23 4.80 -1.96
N THR A 77 -0.08 3.82 -1.10
CA THR A 77 -0.94 4.02 0.07
C THR A 77 -0.14 3.72 1.35
N GLY A 78 -0.13 4.65 2.30
CA GLY A 78 0.59 4.47 3.55
C GLY A 78 0.84 5.75 4.34
N GLY A 79 1.87 5.75 5.18
CA GLY A 79 2.21 6.89 6.02
C GLY A 79 2.93 8.02 5.29
N LYS A 80 2.77 9.26 5.77
CA LYS A 80 3.35 10.48 5.19
C LYS A 80 4.88 10.43 5.05
N THR A 81 5.58 9.76 5.98
CA THR A 81 7.05 9.66 5.95
C THR A 81 7.51 8.89 4.72
N VAL A 82 6.95 7.71 4.48
CA VAL A 82 7.27 6.91 3.30
C VAL A 82 6.74 7.58 2.02
N GLY A 83 5.58 8.22 2.06
CA GLY A 83 5.07 8.99 0.93
C GLY A 83 6.03 10.10 0.46
N ARG A 84 6.72 10.77 1.40
CA ARG A 84 7.78 11.74 1.04
C ARG A 84 9.00 11.07 0.41
N GLU A 85 9.39 9.88 0.87
CA GLU A 85 10.47 9.11 0.25
C GLU A 85 10.10 8.72 -1.19
N VAL A 86 8.89 8.25 -1.41
CA VAL A 86 8.37 7.95 -2.75
C VAL A 86 8.46 9.17 -3.68
N LEU A 87 8.00 10.34 -3.21
CA LEU A 87 8.08 11.58 -4.00
C LEU A 87 9.52 12.00 -4.34
N ARG A 88 10.45 11.86 -3.39
CA ARG A 88 11.86 12.20 -3.63
C ARG A 88 12.47 11.33 -4.74
N HIS A 89 12.25 10.03 -4.68
CA HIS A 89 12.75 9.11 -5.71
C HIS A 89 12.06 9.34 -7.07
N ALA A 90 10.75 9.55 -7.06
CA ALA A 90 9.99 9.83 -8.28
C ALA A 90 10.45 11.11 -8.99
N ALA A 91 10.90 12.12 -8.23
CA ALA A 91 11.39 13.39 -8.78
C ALA A 91 12.62 13.23 -9.68
N GLU A 92 13.45 12.22 -9.45
CA GLU A 92 14.65 11.96 -10.28
C GLU A 92 14.29 11.65 -11.75
N TYR A 93 13.13 11.04 -11.96
CA TYR A 93 12.63 10.65 -13.28
C TYR A 93 11.38 11.42 -13.72
N LEU A 94 10.95 12.42 -12.93
CA LEU A 94 9.69 13.14 -13.10
C LEU A 94 8.48 12.20 -13.16
N THR A 95 8.54 11.09 -12.46
CA THR A 95 7.49 10.07 -12.42
C THR A 95 6.25 10.61 -11.70
N PRO A 96 5.06 10.61 -12.33
CA PRO A 96 3.80 10.96 -11.66
C PRO A 96 3.50 10.03 -10.49
N VAL A 97 3.12 10.61 -9.33
CA VAL A 97 2.82 9.87 -8.11
C VAL A 97 1.40 10.16 -7.65
N THR A 98 0.64 9.11 -7.35
CA THR A 98 -0.59 9.19 -6.58
C THR A 98 -0.32 8.71 -5.16
N LEU A 99 -0.60 9.56 -4.17
CA LEU A 99 -0.42 9.25 -2.76
C LEU A 99 -1.78 9.19 -2.05
N GLU A 100 -2.10 8.03 -1.50
CA GLU A 100 -3.19 7.84 -0.56
C GLU A 100 -2.60 7.78 0.85
N LEU A 101 -2.87 8.80 1.66
CA LEU A 101 -2.25 8.98 2.97
C LEU A 101 -3.31 9.01 4.07
N GLY A 102 -2.85 8.87 5.32
CA GLY A 102 -3.73 8.96 6.48
C GLY A 102 -4.43 10.32 6.63
N GLY A 103 -5.59 10.30 7.25
CA GLY A 103 -6.41 11.47 7.54
C GLY A 103 -6.49 11.77 9.04
N LYS A 104 -7.26 12.82 9.38
CA LYS A 104 -7.62 13.19 10.75
C LYS A 104 -9.04 12.69 11.05
N SER A 105 -9.22 11.36 11.10
CA SER A 105 -10.53 10.77 11.39
C SER A 105 -10.83 10.91 12.89
N PRO A 106 -11.71 11.81 13.34
CA PRO A 106 -12.04 11.97 14.75
C PRO A 106 -12.83 10.73 15.22
N CYS A 107 -12.48 10.24 16.41
CA CYS A 107 -13.25 9.22 17.10
C CYS A 107 -13.94 9.87 18.30
N ILE A 108 -15.27 9.95 18.26
CA ILE A 108 -16.08 10.52 19.35
C ILE A 108 -16.64 9.36 20.19
N VAL A 109 -16.29 9.36 21.47
CA VAL A 109 -16.77 8.36 22.43
C VAL A 109 -17.66 9.08 23.44
N ASP A 110 -18.96 8.77 23.42
CA ASP A 110 -19.92 9.37 24.35
C ASP A 110 -20.18 8.46 25.57
N SER A 111 -21.03 8.93 26.49
CA SER A 111 -21.37 8.21 27.75
C SER A 111 -22.11 6.89 27.55
N THR A 112 -22.64 6.61 26.36
CA THR A 112 -23.36 5.37 26.06
C THR A 112 -22.44 4.28 25.53
N ALA A 113 -21.18 4.61 25.22
CA ALA A 113 -20.21 3.68 24.67
C ALA A 113 -19.78 2.59 25.67
N LYS A 114 -19.63 1.37 25.20
CA LYS A 114 -19.05 0.28 25.99
C LYS A 114 -17.52 0.42 26.02
N ILE A 115 -17.00 1.15 26.98
CA ILE A 115 -15.56 1.47 27.12
C ILE A 115 -14.63 0.28 26.98
N PRO A 116 -14.90 -0.93 27.56
CA PRO A 116 -14.03 -2.09 27.35
C PRO A 116 -13.90 -2.53 25.88
N CYS A 117 -14.91 -2.25 25.05
CA CYS A 117 -14.88 -2.54 23.62
C CYS A 117 -14.17 -1.46 22.82
N VAL A 118 -14.16 -0.23 23.32
CA VAL A 118 -13.56 0.94 22.61
C VAL A 118 -12.11 1.16 23.00
N ALA A 119 -11.71 0.85 24.23
CA ALA A 119 -10.38 1.07 24.76
C ALA A 119 -9.21 0.44 23.97
N PRO A 120 -9.36 -0.73 23.29
CA PRO A 120 -8.32 -1.25 22.41
C PRO A 120 -8.14 -0.46 21.11
N TYR A 121 -9.16 0.28 20.67
CA TYR A 121 -9.16 0.98 19.38
C TYR A 121 -8.29 2.24 19.30
N PRO A 122 -8.04 3.02 20.37
CA PRO A 122 -7.10 4.14 20.30
C PRO A 122 -5.68 3.76 19.89
N ARG A 123 -5.31 2.49 20.00
CA ARG A 123 -4.02 2.00 19.46
C ARG A 123 -4.01 1.85 17.93
N TYR A 124 -5.17 1.90 17.31
CA TYR A 124 -5.35 1.94 15.84
C TYR A 124 -5.57 3.36 15.32
N ALA A 125 -5.90 4.32 16.19
CA ALA A 125 -5.82 5.73 15.86
C ALA A 125 -4.32 6.09 15.76
N PRO A 126 -3.89 6.59 14.65
CA PRO A 126 -2.68 6.13 14.00
C PRO A 126 -1.44 6.80 14.52
N ALA A 127 -0.39 6.11 14.41
CA ALA A 127 0.83 6.62 13.85
C ALA A 127 0.64 7.32 12.46
N ALA A 128 -0.40 8.06 12.28
CA ALA A 128 -0.74 8.90 11.12
C ALA A 128 -0.62 10.39 11.48
N MET A 129 0.25 10.70 12.44
CA MET A 129 0.67 12.08 12.69
C MET A 129 2.15 12.24 12.42
#